data_0902d47c7953d712bb8bbbd6179f2226
#
_entry.id   0902d47c7953d712bb8bbbd6179f2226
#
_cell.length_a   1.000
_cell.length_b   1.000
_cell.length_c   1.000
_cell.angle_alpha   90.00
_cell.angle_beta   90.00
_cell.angle_gamma   90.00
#
_symmetry.space_group_name_H-M   'P 1'
#
loop_
_entity.id
_entity.type
_entity.pdbx_description
1 polymer ?
#
loop_
_entity_poly.entity_id
_entity_poly.type
_entity_poly.pdbx_seq_one_letter_code
_entity_poly.pdbx_strand_id
1 'polypeptide(L)'
;AAARMTMDDETGWQVAIEAQSGDYFDRYNRFGCLESASNELDWHDNPEITSPGKNVSLFFEMEDDPVALQYTSDIRQRDNELKVWDVYLSNTTGAEVNLSWSHVQPIPSGIVVHLVDMNTRRVIDLKTADILELSSIDSRFYRQLKIVSGDETEVVARVTELLSYIPEELSLDGNYPNPFNPVT
;
A
#
# COMPACT_ATOMS: atom_id res chain seq x y z
N ALA A 1 -9.81 15.65 35.04
CA ALA A 1 -8.58 15.61 34.27
C ALA A 1 -8.74 14.44 33.27
N ALA A 2 -8.81 14.71 31.98
CA ALA A 2 -8.83 13.67 30.96
C ALA A 2 -7.44 13.01 30.97
N ALA A 3 -7.41 11.69 31.15
CA ALA A 3 -6.19 10.91 30.98
C ALA A 3 -5.74 11.06 29.53
N ARG A 4 -4.50 11.47 29.33
CA ARG A 4 -3.88 11.49 28.00
C ARG A 4 -3.64 10.02 27.64
N MET A 5 -4.45 9.46 26.76
CA MET A 5 -4.18 8.14 26.17
C MET A 5 -2.81 8.20 25.50
N THR A 6 -1.93 7.31 25.87
CA THR A 6 -0.67 7.10 25.15
C THR A 6 -0.92 6.09 24.04
N MET A 7 -0.18 6.15 22.94
CA MET A 7 -0.31 5.20 21.81
C MET A 7 -0.22 3.72 22.23
N ASP A 8 0.36 3.44 23.40
CA ASP A 8 0.51 2.08 23.95
C ASP A 8 -0.78 1.52 24.59
N ASP A 9 -1.81 2.36 24.82
CA ASP A 9 -3.08 1.97 25.48
C ASP A 9 -4.20 1.65 24.46
N GLU A 10 -3.94 1.77 23.16
CA GLU A 10 -4.95 1.54 22.13
C GLU A 10 -5.07 0.06 21.76
N THR A 11 -6.30 -0.44 21.77
CA THR A 11 -6.58 -1.86 21.44
C THR A 11 -6.64 -2.05 19.94
N GLY A 12 -5.75 -2.88 19.41
CA GLY A 12 -5.73 -3.19 17.97
C GLY A 12 -4.41 -3.76 17.50
N TRP A 13 -4.09 -3.53 16.25
CA TRP A 13 -2.83 -3.93 15.65
C TRP A 13 -2.36 -2.87 14.63
N GLN A 14 -1.06 -2.69 14.51
CA GLN A 14 -0.45 -1.76 13.58
C GLN A 14 0.85 -2.30 13.02
N VAL A 15 1.10 -1.99 11.75
CA VAL A 15 2.35 -2.28 11.04
C VAL A 15 2.96 -0.97 10.55
N ALA A 16 4.25 -0.79 10.80
CA ALA A 16 5.03 0.28 10.19
C ALA A 16 5.77 -0.26 8.97
N ILE A 17 5.75 0.49 7.86
CA ILE A 17 6.48 0.19 6.62
C ILE A 17 7.51 1.29 6.38
N GLU A 18 8.72 0.88 6.01
CA GLU A 18 9.80 1.75 5.55
C GLU A 18 10.13 1.42 4.10
N ALA A 19 10.30 2.43 3.27
CA ALA A 19 10.83 2.32 1.92
C ALA A 19 12.26 2.89 1.87
N GLN A 20 13.20 2.14 1.28
CA GLN A 20 14.58 2.55 1.09
C GLN A 20 14.99 2.40 -0.36
N SER A 21 15.63 3.44 -0.92
CA SER A 21 16.24 3.42 -2.25
C SER A 21 17.62 4.09 -2.23
N GLY A 22 18.69 3.27 -2.22
CA GLY A 22 20.04 3.75 -1.98
C GLY A 22 20.17 4.42 -0.60
N ASP A 23 20.56 5.69 -0.57
CA ASP A 23 20.69 6.49 0.66
C ASP A 23 19.41 7.24 1.06
N TYR A 24 18.33 7.06 0.30
CA TYR A 24 17.06 7.72 0.55
C TYR A 24 16.11 6.79 1.29
N PHE A 25 15.38 7.37 2.25
CA PHE A 25 14.46 6.64 3.11
C PHE A 25 13.14 7.38 3.21
N ASP A 26 12.06 6.62 3.22
CA ASP A 26 10.76 7.05 3.68
C ASP A 26 10.34 6.16 4.84
N ARG A 27 10.16 6.77 6.01
CA ARG A 27 9.91 6.11 7.28
C ARG A 27 8.59 6.59 7.85
N TYR A 28 8.11 5.81 8.83
CA TYR A 28 6.92 6.15 9.63
C TYR A 28 5.58 5.92 8.92
N ASN A 29 5.59 5.32 7.74
CA ASN A 29 4.34 4.88 7.12
C ASN A 29 3.68 3.80 7.96
N ARG A 30 2.37 3.95 8.26
CA ARG A 30 1.65 3.04 9.16
C ARG A 30 0.28 2.71 8.61
N PHE A 31 -0.12 1.46 8.81
CA PHE A 31 -1.48 1.01 8.62
C PHE A 31 -1.88 0.03 9.70
N GLY A 32 -3.16 -0.20 9.85
CA GLY A 32 -3.66 -1.14 10.85
C GLY A 32 -5.11 -0.90 11.23
N CYS A 33 -5.55 -1.53 12.31
CA CYS A 33 -6.90 -1.40 12.82
C CYS A 33 -6.88 -1.16 14.33
N LEU A 34 -7.54 -0.08 14.79
CA LEU A 34 -7.69 0.30 16.19
C LEU A 34 -9.16 0.44 16.56
N GLU A 35 -9.50 0.18 17.82
CA GLU A 35 -10.88 0.39 18.32
C GLU A 35 -11.28 1.88 18.33
N SER A 36 -10.29 2.78 18.46
CA SER A 36 -10.48 4.24 18.48
C SER A 36 -10.53 4.88 17.11
N ALA A 37 -10.17 4.15 16.05
CA ALA A 37 -10.14 4.66 14.67
C ALA A 37 -11.49 4.50 13.96
N SER A 38 -11.66 5.29 12.90
CA SER A 38 -12.78 5.22 11.96
C SER A 38 -12.36 4.52 10.66
N ASN A 39 -13.33 4.10 9.84
CA ASN A 39 -13.08 3.73 8.45
C ASN A 39 -13.07 4.96 7.51
N GLU A 40 -13.49 6.11 8.01
CA GLU A 40 -13.40 7.41 7.35
C GLU A 40 -12.18 8.17 7.90
N LEU A 41 -11.78 9.24 7.22
CA LEU A 41 -10.67 10.11 7.63
C LEU A 41 -10.83 10.60 9.08
N ASP A 42 -9.82 10.36 9.89
CA ASP A 42 -9.78 10.81 11.28
C ASP A 42 -8.38 11.28 11.72
N TRP A 43 -8.19 11.50 13.02
CA TRP A 43 -6.93 12.01 13.57
C TRP A 43 -5.77 10.99 13.57
N HIS A 44 -6.02 9.72 13.26
CA HIS A 44 -5.00 8.71 13.07
C HIS A 44 -4.34 8.78 11.68
N ASP A 45 -5.01 9.45 10.71
CA ASP A 45 -4.58 9.53 9.33
C ASP A 45 -3.74 10.78 9.13
N ASN A 46 -2.43 10.60 9.05
CA ASN A 46 -1.50 11.71 8.94
C ASN A 46 -1.17 12.00 7.47
N PRO A 47 -1.29 13.25 7.01
CA PRO A 47 -0.91 13.62 5.66
C PRO A 47 0.56 13.33 5.37
N GLU A 48 0.84 12.88 4.15
CA GLU A 48 2.20 12.71 3.64
C GLU A 48 2.85 14.06 3.39
N ILE A 49 4.11 14.22 3.81
CA ILE A 49 4.90 15.42 3.57
C ILE A 49 5.85 15.13 2.41
N THR A 50 5.49 15.63 1.23
CA THR A 50 6.33 15.49 0.04
C THR A 50 7.63 16.28 0.17
N SER A 51 8.77 15.60 -0.04
CA SER A 51 10.09 16.25 -0.07
C SER A 51 10.47 16.62 -1.50
N PRO A 52 10.96 17.85 -1.75
CA PRO A 52 11.45 18.23 -3.07
C PRO A 52 12.78 17.52 -3.41
N GLY A 53 12.98 17.18 -4.68
CA GLY A 53 14.19 16.57 -5.20
C GLY A 53 14.12 15.06 -5.34
N LYS A 54 15.29 14.41 -5.34
CA LYS A 54 15.35 12.94 -5.41
C LYS A 54 14.88 12.34 -4.09
N ASN A 55 13.93 11.42 -4.18
CA ASN A 55 13.35 10.76 -3.02
C ASN A 55 12.82 9.37 -3.37
N VAL A 56 12.48 8.64 -2.34
CA VAL A 56 11.54 7.53 -2.33
C VAL A 56 10.41 7.94 -1.40
N SER A 57 9.16 7.68 -1.76
CA SER A 57 7.98 8.01 -0.94
C SER A 57 6.94 6.90 -1.10
N LEU A 58 6.46 6.38 0.02
CA LEU A 58 5.38 5.43 0.11
C LEU A 58 4.22 6.16 0.79
N PHE A 59 3.03 6.08 0.23
CA PHE A 59 1.86 6.76 0.77
C PHE A 59 0.58 5.97 0.53
N PHE A 60 -0.41 6.26 1.34
CA PHE A 60 -1.76 5.72 1.23
C PHE A 60 -2.67 6.73 0.52
N GLU A 61 -3.63 6.22 -0.24
CA GLU A 61 -4.75 7.01 -0.78
C GLU A 61 -6.05 6.44 -0.22
N MET A 62 -6.94 7.34 0.21
CA MET A 62 -8.27 6.97 0.72
C MET A 62 -9.29 7.23 -0.38
N GLU A 63 -10.14 6.22 -0.68
CA GLU A 63 -11.07 6.25 -1.81
C GLU A 63 -12.08 7.41 -1.72
N ASP A 64 -12.52 7.77 -0.52
CA ASP A 64 -13.54 8.78 -0.27
C ASP A 64 -12.97 10.14 0.18
N ASP A 65 -11.64 10.37 0.05
CA ASP A 65 -11.06 11.66 0.41
C ASP A 65 -11.42 12.75 -0.61
N PRO A 66 -12.23 13.76 -0.22
CA PRO A 66 -12.64 14.84 -1.13
C PRO A 66 -11.49 15.75 -1.55
N VAL A 67 -10.34 15.68 -0.86
CA VAL A 67 -9.17 16.52 -1.09
C VAL A 67 -8.10 15.78 -1.88
N ALA A 68 -8.23 14.46 -2.00
CA ALA A 68 -7.27 13.57 -2.67
C ALA A 68 -5.83 13.76 -2.16
N LEU A 69 -5.67 13.81 -0.84
CA LEU A 69 -4.36 13.91 -0.20
C LEU A 69 -3.68 12.54 -0.12
N GLN A 70 -2.36 12.58 -0.09
CA GLN A 70 -1.53 11.44 0.23
C GLN A 70 -1.34 11.35 1.74
N TYR A 71 -1.34 10.15 2.29
CA TYR A 71 -1.25 9.92 3.72
C TYR A 71 -0.05 9.04 4.08
N THR A 72 0.67 9.43 5.13
CA THR A 72 1.70 8.61 5.76
C THR A 72 1.09 7.48 6.61
N SER A 73 -0.13 7.67 7.12
CA SER A 73 -0.85 6.63 7.85
C SER A 73 -2.30 6.54 7.43
N ASP A 74 -2.82 5.31 7.41
CA ASP A 74 -4.24 4.97 7.22
C ASP A 74 -4.60 3.89 8.25
N ILE A 75 -5.18 4.32 9.37
CA ILE A 75 -5.55 3.46 10.49
C ILE A 75 -7.08 3.38 10.54
N ARG A 76 -7.61 2.18 10.37
CA ARG A 76 -9.05 1.96 10.25
C ARG A 76 -9.68 1.39 11.51
N GLN A 77 -10.98 1.41 11.58
CA GLN A 77 -11.72 0.83 12.69
C GLN A 77 -11.46 -0.67 12.77
N ARG A 78 -11.20 -1.15 13.99
CA ARG A 78 -11.10 -2.57 14.29
C ARG A 78 -12.49 -3.18 14.34
N ASP A 79 -12.84 -3.90 13.30
CA ASP A 79 -14.03 -4.71 13.17
C ASP A 79 -13.66 -6.07 12.53
N ASN A 80 -14.65 -6.85 12.15
CA ASN A 80 -14.44 -8.14 11.48
C ASN A 80 -14.55 -8.05 9.95
N GLU A 81 -14.55 -6.84 9.39
CA GLU A 81 -14.68 -6.63 7.96
C GLU A 81 -13.32 -6.74 7.26
N LEU A 82 -13.36 -7.21 6.03
CA LEU A 82 -12.21 -7.17 5.14
C LEU A 82 -11.76 -5.73 4.91
N LYS A 83 -10.47 -5.45 5.06
CA LYS A 83 -9.88 -4.13 4.77
C LYS A 83 -8.95 -4.21 3.58
N VAL A 84 -8.98 -3.17 2.75
CA VAL A 84 -8.09 -3.02 1.60
C VAL A 84 -7.53 -1.61 1.61
N TRP A 85 -6.20 -1.48 1.72
CA TRP A 85 -5.49 -0.21 1.62
C TRP A 85 -4.91 -0.05 0.23
N ASP A 86 -5.10 1.12 -0.38
CA ASP A 86 -4.41 1.55 -1.57
C ASP A 86 -3.09 2.21 -1.20
N VAL A 87 -1.99 1.62 -1.67
CA VAL A 87 -0.63 2.04 -1.33
C VAL A 87 0.13 2.32 -2.61
N TYR A 88 0.80 3.46 -2.66
CA TYR A 88 1.58 3.87 -3.80
C TYR A 88 3.03 4.12 -3.40
N LEU A 89 3.93 3.73 -4.27
CA LEU A 89 5.36 3.96 -4.12
C LEU A 89 5.86 4.83 -5.27
N SER A 90 6.39 5.99 -4.93
CA SER A 90 7.12 6.88 -5.83
C SER A 90 8.62 6.69 -5.61
N ASN A 91 9.39 6.61 -6.68
CA ASN A 91 10.84 6.53 -6.59
C ASN A 91 11.50 7.35 -7.70
N THR A 92 12.13 8.45 -7.34
CA THR A 92 12.85 9.34 -8.28
C THR A 92 14.37 9.15 -8.24
N THR A 93 14.87 8.18 -7.46
CA THR A 93 16.31 7.91 -7.34
C THR A 93 16.85 7.16 -8.56
N GLY A 94 16.01 6.34 -9.21
CA GLY A 94 16.37 5.45 -10.31
C GLY A 94 16.98 4.12 -9.86
N ALA A 95 17.14 3.89 -8.56
CA ALA A 95 17.62 2.64 -7.99
C ALA A 95 16.46 1.70 -7.59
N GLU A 96 16.79 0.49 -7.19
CA GLU A 96 15.84 -0.46 -6.60
C GLU A 96 15.31 0.05 -5.27
N VAL A 97 14.14 -0.45 -4.86
CA VAL A 97 13.53 -0.12 -3.58
C VAL A 97 13.39 -1.37 -2.73
N ASN A 98 13.81 -1.26 -1.48
CA ASN A 98 13.53 -2.24 -0.44
C ASN A 98 12.39 -1.72 0.44
N LEU A 99 11.32 -2.49 0.53
CA LEU A 99 10.29 -2.30 1.54
C LEU A 99 10.58 -3.23 2.70
N SER A 100 10.61 -2.70 3.91
CA SER A 100 10.68 -3.47 5.14
C SER A 100 9.57 -3.05 6.09
N TRP A 101 9.16 -3.93 7.00
CA TRP A 101 8.10 -3.64 7.95
C TRP A 101 8.35 -4.23 9.32
N SER A 102 7.69 -3.63 10.28
CA SER A 102 7.73 -4.08 11.67
C SER A 102 6.34 -3.97 12.31
N HIS A 103 6.02 -4.90 13.18
CA HIS A 103 4.76 -4.87 13.91
C HIS A 103 4.90 -3.91 15.10
N VAL A 104 4.27 -2.74 15.00
CA VAL A 104 4.18 -1.77 16.10
C VAL A 104 3.30 -2.34 17.21
N GLN A 105 2.17 -2.97 16.79
CA GLN A 105 1.33 -3.80 17.64
C GLN A 105 1.06 -5.11 16.89
N PRO A 106 1.06 -6.26 17.60
CA PRO A 106 1.01 -7.56 16.96
C PRO A 106 -0.33 -7.80 16.23
N ILE A 107 -0.23 -8.32 15.00
CA ILE A 107 -1.40 -8.76 14.24
C ILE A 107 -2.02 -9.98 14.95
N PRO A 108 -3.34 -9.99 15.23
CA PRO A 108 -4.02 -11.13 15.84
C PRO A 108 -3.83 -12.42 15.03
N SER A 109 -3.82 -13.57 15.72
CA SER A 109 -3.56 -14.87 15.08
C SER A 109 -4.59 -15.23 14.00
N GLY A 110 -5.84 -14.81 14.16
CA GLY A 110 -6.94 -15.07 13.21
C GLY A 110 -7.00 -14.10 12.03
N ILE A 111 -6.14 -13.07 12.00
CA ILE A 111 -6.08 -12.09 10.91
C ILE A 111 -4.92 -12.42 9.98
N VAL A 112 -5.18 -12.48 8.69
CA VAL A 112 -4.19 -12.56 7.61
C VAL A 112 -3.97 -11.17 7.05
N VAL A 113 -2.72 -10.82 6.70
CA VAL A 113 -2.37 -9.54 6.07
C VAL A 113 -1.44 -9.78 4.90
N HIS A 114 -1.93 -9.55 3.69
CA HIS A 114 -1.17 -9.71 2.47
C HIS A 114 -0.87 -8.36 1.82
N LEU A 115 0.39 -8.16 1.44
CA LEU A 115 0.82 -7.10 0.53
C LEU A 115 0.82 -7.65 -0.90
N VAL A 116 0.11 -6.99 -1.80
CA VAL A 116 -0.02 -7.36 -3.21
C VAL A 116 0.66 -6.31 -4.08
N ASP A 117 1.67 -6.72 -4.81
CA ASP A 117 2.29 -5.89 -5.85
C ASP A 117 1.49 -6.03 -7.15
N MET A 118 0.75 -5.01 -7.50
CA MET A 118 -0.13 -4.98 -8.67
C MET A 118 0.65 -4.97 -10.00
N ASN A 119 1.93 -4.61 -9.98
CA ASN A 119 2.76 -4.58 -11.18
C ASN A 119 3.37 -5.94 -11.53
N THR A 120 3.72 -6.74 -10.52
CA THR A 120 4.39 -8.05 -10.71
C THR A 120 3.55 -9.24 -10.28
N ARG A 121 2.33 -9.02 -9.78
CA ARG A 121 1.41 -10.06 -9.26
C ARG A 121 1.96 -10.83 -8.06
N ARG A 122 2.96 -10.28 -7.37
CA ARG A 122 3.52 -10.91 -6.17
C ARG A 122 2.60 -10.68 -4.97
N VAL A 123 2.41 -11.73 -4.19
CA VAL A 123 1.67 -11.69 -2.92
C VAL A 123 2.62 -12.06 -1.80
N ILE A 124 2.69 -11.24 -0.77
CA ILE A 124 3.58 -11.40 0.37
C ILE A 124 2.73 -11.40 1.65
N ASP A 125 2.88 -12.44 2.47
CA ASP A 125 2.31 -12.47 3.81
C ASP A 125 3.19 -11.66 4.77
N LEU A 126 2.65 -10.56 5.30
CA LEU A 126 3.37 -9.64 6.19
C LEU A 126 3.64 -10.23 7.58
N LYS A 127 3.07 -11.38 7.93
CA LYS A 127 3.36 -12.09 9.19
C LYS A 127 4.57 -12.99 9.11
N THR A 128 4.96 -13.40 7.90
CA THR A 128 6.01 -14.40 7.68
C THR A 128 7.24 -13.86 6.97
N ALA A 129 7.11 -12.74 6.27
CA ALA A 129 8.20 -12.05 5.60
C ALA A 129 8.45 -10.69 6.28
N ASP A 130 9.67 -10.17 6.14
CA ASP A 130 10.08 -8.89 6.74
C ASP A 130 10.56 -7.88 5.70
N ILE A 131 10.76 -8.32 4.45
CA ILE A 131 11.30 -7.47 3.37
C ILE A 131 10.75 -7.87 2.01
N LEU A 132 10.57 -6.88 1.15
CA LEU A 132 10.24 -7.02 -0.27
C LEU A 132 11.18 -6.16 -1.11
N GLU A 133 11.97 -6.81 -1.97
CA GLU A 133 12.79 -6.13 -2.96
C GLU A 133 11.98 -5.84 -4.23
N LEU A 134 11.99 -4.59 -4.65
CA LEU A 134 11.28 -4.09 -5.82
C LEU A 134 12.29 -3.54 -6.82
N SER A 135 12.19 -3.98 -8.08
CA SER A 135 12.95 -3.39 -9.17
C SER A 135 12.61 -1.90 -9.34
N SER A 136 13.55 -1.13 -9.86
CA SER A 136 13.31 0.27 -10.21
C SER A 136 12.15 0.39 -11.21
N ILE A 137 11.35 1.44 -11.04
CA ILE A 137 10.31 1.84 -11.99
C ILE A 137 10.67 3.19 -12.59
N ASP A 138 10.06 3.52 -13.72
CA ASP A 138 10.18 4.85 -14.31
C ASP A 138 9.61 5.88 -13.32
N SER A 139 10.41 6.89 -12.98
CA SER A 139 10.07 7.94 -12.00
C SER A 139 8.82 8.75 -12.33
N ARG A 140 8.27 8.58 -13.53
CA ARG A 140 7.01 9.20 -13.97
C ARG A 140 5.77 8.43 -13.51
N PHE A 141 5.93 7.21 -12.99
CA PHE A 141 4.83 6.34 -12.59
C PHE A 141 4.96 5.96 -11.12
N TYR A 142 3.82 5.75 -10.48
CA TYR A 142 3.75 5.12 -9.17
C TYR A 142 3.70 3.60 -9.32
N ARG A 143 4.39 2.89 -8.41
CA ARG A 143 4.13 1.48 -8.23
C ARG A 143 2.91 1.32 -7.35
N GLN A 144 1.93 0.60 -7.85
CA GLN A 144 0.71 0.35 -7.11
C GLN A 144 0.82 -0.93 -6.30
N LEU A 145 0.60 -0.80 -5.02
CA LEU A 145 0.52 -1.89 -4.06
C LEU A 145 -0.87 -1.90 -3.43
N LYS A 146 -1.32 -3.04 -2.98
CA LYS A 146 -2.51 -3.13 -2.12
C LYS A 146 -2.20 -3.95 -0.89
N ILE A 147 -2.73 -3.55 0.25
CA ILE A 147 -2.68 -4.35 1.46
C ILE A 147 -4.09 -4.86 1.71
N VAL A 148 -4.24 -6.16 1.92
CA VAL A 148 -5.53 -6.81 2.19
C VAL A 148 -5.45 -7.53 3.53
N SER A 149 -6.39 -7.24 4.42
CA SER A 149 -6.44 -7.82 5.76
C SER A 149 -7.84 -8.29 6.13
N GLY A 150 -7.93 -9.43 6.79
CA GLY A 150 -9.19 -10.02 7.24
C GLY A 150 -9.06 -11.51 7.56
N ASP A 151 -10.19 -12.21 7.50
CA ASP A 151 -10.21 -13.68 7.53
C ASP A 151 -9.50 -14.27 6.32
N GLU A 152 -8.84 -15.41 6.49
CA GLU A 152 -8.03 -16.04 5.44
C GLU A 152 -8.83 -16.30 4.15
N THR A 153 -10.07 -16.77 4.28
CA THR A 153 -10.92 -17.09 3.13
C THR A 153 -11.27 -15.82 2.33
N GLU A 154 -11.62 -14.75 3.03
CA GLU A 154 -11.96 -13.46 2.43
C GLU A 154 -10.75 -12.80 1.77
N VAL A 155 -9.58 -12.82 2.45
CA VAL A 155 -8.33 -12.27 1.93
C VAL A 155 -7.90 -12.99 0.67
N VAL A 156 -7.92 -14.34 0.66
CA VAL A 156 -7.57 -15.14 -0.54
C VAL A 156 -8.53 -14.85 -1.70
N ALA A 157 -9.82 -14.77 -1.44
CA ALA A 157 -10.83 -14.43 -2.47
C ALA A 157 -10.57 -13.03 -3.05
N ARG A 158 -10.34 -12.03 -2.18
CA ARG A 158 -10.09 -10.65 -2.60
C ARG A 158 -8.78 -10.49 -3.37
N VAL A 159 -7.70 -11.13 -2.92
CA VAL A 159 -6.40 -11.13 -3.63
C VAL A 159 -6.55 -11.77 -5.01
N THR A 160 -7.26 -12.88 -5.12
CA THR A 160 -7.54 -13.54 -6.40
C THR A 160 -8.32 -12.62 -7.35
N GLU A 161 -9.33 -11.94 -6.85
CA GLU A 161 -10.09 -10.94 -7.61
C GLU A 161 -9.18 -9.81 -8.11
N LEU A 162 -8.39 -9.18 -7.22
CA LEU A 162 -7.47 -8.11 -7.57
C LEU A 162 -6.50 -8.52 -8.68
N LEU A 163 -5.94 -9.72 -8.58
CA LEU A 163 -5.00 -10.23 -9.58
C LEU A 163 -5.67 -10.56 -10.91
N SER A 164 -6.98 -10.84 -10.94
CA SER A 164 -7.71 -11.13 -12.18
C SER A 164 -7.86 -9.92 -13.10
N TYR A 165 -7.79 -8.70 -12.54
CA TYR A 165 -7.82 -7.45 -13.33
C TYR A 165 -6.49 -7.12 -14.00
N ILE A 166 -5.40 -7.81 -13.63
CA ILE A 166 -4.08 -7.59 -14.22
C ILE A 166 -3.94 -8.53 -15.44
N PRO A 167 -3.77 -8.03 -16.69
CA PRO A 167 -3.56 -8.88 -17.84
C PRO A 167 -2.32 -9.78 -17.66
N GLU A 168 -2.44 -11.04 -18.02
CA GLU A 168 -1.31 -12.00 -17.96
C GLU A 168 -0.23 -11.70 -18.99
N GLU A 169 -0.65 -11.13 -20.13
CA GLU A 169 0.24 -10.69 -21.21
C GLU A 169 -0.22 -9.33 -21.74
N LEU A 170 0.75 -8.44 -22.02
CA LEU A 170 0.49 -7.23 -22.80
C LEU A 170 0.34 -7.64 -24.27
N SER A 171 -0.87 -7.96 -24.71
CA SER A 171 -1.17 -8.07 -26.13
C SER A 171 -1.46 -6.67 -26.68
N LEU A 172 -0.57 -6.15 -27.50
CA LEU A 172 -0.90 -5.07 -28.41
C LEU A 172 -1.75 -5.69 -29.53
N ASP A 173 -3.07 -5.58 -29.42
CA ASP A 173 -3.96 -5.83 -30.54
C ASP A 173 -3.53 -4.85 -31.66
N GLY A 174 -2.89 -5.39 -32.68
CA GLY A 174 -2.42 -4.59 -33.79
C GLY A 174 -3.57 -3.80 -34.35
N ASN A 175 -3.44 -2.47 -34.43
CA ASN A 175 -4.35 -1.60 -35.16
C ASN A 175 -4.38 -2.05 -36.61
N TYR A 176 -5.36 -2.87 -36.95
CA TYR A 176 -5.58 -3.28 -38.34
C TYR A 176 -7.00 -2.83 -38.78
N PRO A 177 -7.13 -2.09 -39.89
CA PRO A 177 -6.07 -1.57 -40.75
C PRO A 177 -5.38 -0.34 -40.17
N ASN A 178 -4.05 -0.22 -40.45
CA ASN A 178 -3.30 0.99 -40.14
C ASN A 178 -3.85 2.14 -41.01
N PRO A 179 -4.46 3.20 -40.45
CA PRO A 179 -5.07 4.28 -41.24
C PRO A 179 -4.07 5.14 -42.01
N PHE A 180 -2.77 4.89 -41.83
CA PHE A 180 -1.69 5.68 -42.44
C PHE A 180 -0.93 4.98 -43.57
N ASN A 181 -1.45 3.87 -44.13
CA ASN A 181 -0.86 3.27 -45.32
C ASN A 181 -1.73 3.59 -46.51
N PRO A 182 -1.53 4.73 -47.22
CA PRO A 182 -2.23 5.01 -48.48
C PRO A 182 -1.77 3.99 -49.51
N VAL A 183 -2.70 3.22 -50.03
CA VAL A 183 -2.47 2.35 -51.19
C VAL A 183 -2.14 3.26 -52.38
N THR A 184 -0.89 3.22 -52.84
CA THR A 184 -0.47 3.78 -54.13
C THR A 184 -0.75 2.77 -55.23
#